data_9f7a3ba2cf72201fbc6eeccb34b0c188
#
_entry.id   9f7a3ba2cf72201fbc6eeccb34b0c188
#
_cell.length_a   1.000
_cell.length_b   1.000
_cell.length_c   1.000
_cell.angle_alpha   90.00
_cell.angle_beta   90.00
_cell.angle_gamma   90.00
#
_symmetry.space_group_name_H-M   'P 1'
#
loop_
_entity.id
_entity.type
_entity.pdbx_description
1 polymer ?
#
loop_
_entity_poly.entity_id
_entity_poly.type
_entity_poly.pdbx_seq_one_letter_code
_entity_poly.pdbx_strand_id
1 'polypeptide(L)'
;AARLGLVMLAAALVLIGIPTMLVFFACMIEQKQFRDGFRRSMELLKGRSLRAVVLLLVVNFGLAVGLVLMYVVIVVVSAVIVTLFVDSYAAMAVLAAVCTKLEVVVLFIGGILAPLVDFGALTVIYYQYGMKSAHAAPWDFTMPYELHFKRKWILTITGALAGASLFLIFDMVYNGTSPDWDVLGQTEVTAHRGSSRMAPENTMAAIEAAMEEMADYSEIDVQTTADGIVVVCHDLNLKRVAGVDRRLGTMTYDQVSRLDVGSHFSPKFAGERIPTLEEVLEACKGRMKLNIELKNIGNSSSLPEQDRKEQVAALVREYGMEDQCVITSVKLGYLERVKEMAPELRTGYILAAAYGTYYDNEYIDFISIRSSFVGRKLVEAAHEKGKAVHVWTVNSKTEIEQMKLLGVDNIITDYPVRAREILYREETTETLMEYLKMMLR
;
A
#
# COMPACT_ATOMS: atom_id res chain seq x y z
N ALA A 1 20.25 5.42 -26.88
CA ALA A 1 19.69 6.76 -27.13
C ALA A 1 19.39 7.49 -25.81
N ALA A 2 18.67 6.91 -24.84
CA ALA A 2 18.30 7.59 -23.59
C ALA A 2 19.50 8.07 -22.74
N ARG A 3 20.55 7.26 -22.58
CA ARG A 3 21.76 7.65 -21.84
C ARG A 3 22.49 8.82 -22.47
N LEU A 4 22.53 8.89 -23.81
CA LEU A 4 23.16 10.00 -24.53
C LEU A 4 22.33 11.28 -24.37
N GLY A 5 20.98 11.18 -24.40
CA GLY A 5 20.08 12.29 -24.15
C GLY A 5 20.24 12.88 -22.72
N LEU A 6 20.37 12.03 -21.70
CA LEU A 6 20.64 12.44 -20.32
C LEU A 6 21.97 13.17 -20.16
N VAL A 7 23.03 12.67 -20.79
CA VAL A 7 24.36 13.31 -20.78
C VAL A 7 24.32 14.67 -21.50
N MET A 8 23.63 14.78 -22.62
CA MET A 8 23.45 16.05 -23.34
C MET A 8 22.60 17.03 -22.52
N LEU A 9 21.54 16.59 -21.84
CA LEU A 9 20.73 17.44 -20.98
C LEU A 9 21.54 17.95 -19.78
N ALA A 10 22.29 17.07 -19.12
CA ALA A 10 23.18 17.45 -18.03
C ALA A 10 24.25 18.46 -18.47
N ALA A 11 24.86 18.23 -19.63
CA ALA A 11 25.83 19.18 -20.22
C ALA A 11 25.19 20.53 -20.55
N ALA A 12 23.96 20.55 -21.10
CA ALA A 12 23.23 21.77 -21.39
C ALA A 12 22.86 22.53 -20.09
N LEU A 13 22.41 21.83 -19.04
CA LEU A 13 22.13 22.42 -17.75
C LEU A 13 23.36 23.04 -17.09
N VAL A 14 24.52 22.40 -17.21
CA VAL A 14 25.78 22.95 -16.72
C VAL A 14 26.21 24.17 -17.54
N LEU A 15 26.15 24.08 -18.88
CA LEU A 15 26.56 25.14 -19.77
C LEU A 15 25.70 26.40 -19.72
N ILE A 16 24.40 26.25 -19.46
CA ILE A 16 23.43 27.34 -19.34
C ILE A 16 23.25 27.75 -17.90
N GLY A 17 23.11 26.80 -16.99
CA GLY A 17 22.79 27.04 -15.58
C GLY A 17 23.90 27.81 -14.87
N ILE A 18 25.17 27.44 -15.06
CA ILE A 18 26.27 28.11 -14.39
C ILE A 18 26.36 29.60 -14.81
N PRO A 19 26.38 29.96 -16.09
CA PRO A 19 26.43 31.38 -16.48
C PRO A 19 25.22 32.21 -16.04
N THR A 20 24.06 31.57 -15.88
CA THR A 20 22.81 32.27 -15.54
C THR A 20 22.53 32.38 -14.03
N MET A 21 23.26 31.65 -13.19
CA MET A 21 22.96 31.52 -11.76
C MET A 21 22.90 32.86 -11.00
N LEU A 22 23.65 33.88 -11.41
CA LEU A 22 23.67 35.20 -10.78
C LEU A 22 22.94 36.29 -11.58
N VAL A 23 22.31 35.95 -12.71
CA VAL A 23 21.60 36.93 -13.57
C VAL A 23 20.48 37.63 -12.81
N PHE A 24 19.69 36.86 -12.06
CA PHE A 24 18.59 37.41 -11.24
C PHE A 24 19.09 38.50 -10.31
N PHE A 25 20.18 38.27 -9.59
CA PHE A 25 20.77 39.23 -8.65
C PHE A 25 21.30 40.47 -9.37
N ALA A 26 21.94 40.29 -10.51
CA ALA A 26 22.44 41.40 -11.34
C ALA A 26 21.27 42.28 -11.85
N CYS A 27 20.19 41.67 -12.26
CA CYS A 27 18.98 42.39 -12.70
C CYS A 27 18.29 43.11 -11.55
N MET A 28 18.15 42.47 -10.38
CA MET A 28 17.42 43.00 -9.26
C MET A 28 18.23 44.05 -8.46
N ILE A 29 19.52 43.77 -8.22
CA ILE A 29 20.36 44.64 -7.36
C ILE A 29 21.00 45.77 -8.17
N GLU A 30 21.56 45.47 -9.35
CA GLU A 30 22.21 46.45 -10.20
C GLU A 30 21.29 47.08 -11.26
N GLN A 31 19.96 46.73 -11.26
CA GLN A 31 18.94 47.25 -12.21
C GLN A 31 19.29 47.06 -13.67
N LYS A 32 19.99 46.00 -13.97
CA LYS A 32 20.40 45.67 -15.34
C LYS A 32 19.28 44.98 -16.13
N GLN A 33 19.20 45.27 -17.41
CA GLN A 33 18.40 44.45 -18.32
C GLN A 33 18.97 43.02 -18.40
N PHE A 34 18.15 42.05 -18.75
CA PHE A 34 18.55 40.63 -18.78
C PHE A 34 19.88 40.36 -19.51
N ARG A 35 20.09 40.99 -20.67
CA ARG A 35 21.33 40.82 -21.46
C ARG A 35 22.57 41.32 -20.70
N ASP A 36 22.46 42.44 -20.04
CA ASP A 36 23.59 43.01 -19.29
C ASP A 36 23.74 42.31 -17.93
N GLY A 37 22.64 41.84 -17.32
CA GLY A 37 22.68 40.94 -16.17
C GLY A 37 23.38 39.63 -16.46
N PHE A 38 23.15 39.05 -17.64
CA PHE A 38 23.84 37.84 -18.08
C PHE A 38 25.37 38.08 -18.25
N ARG A 39 25.76 39.18 -18.91
CA ARG A 39 27.19 39.56 -19.00
C ARG A 39 27.80 39.72 -17.63
N ARG A 40 27.09 40.43 -16.74
CA ARG A 40 27.54 40.68 -15.36
C ARG A 40 27.71 39.36 -14.58
N SER A 41 26.77 38.44 -14.69
CA SER A 41 26.88 37.09 -14.09
C SER A 41 28.14 36.37 -14.58
N MET A 42 28.38 36.39 -15.88
CA MET A 42 29.58 35.78 -16.44
C MET A 42 30.88 36.42 -15.96
N GLU A 43 30.92 37.75 -15.84
CA GLU A 43 32.10 38.49 -15.31
C GLU A 43 32.36 38.08 -13.86
N LEU A 44 31.33 38.03 -13.00
CA LEU A 44 31.47 37.70 -11.57
C LEU A 44 31.95 36.24 -11.41
N LEU A 45 31.49 35.34 -12.25
CA LEU A 45 31.83 33.91 -12.22
C LEU A 45 33.13 33.55 -12.91
N LYS A 46 33.73 34.45 -13.70
CA LYS A 46 34.96 34.19 -14.44
C LYS A 46 36.10 33.75 -13.51
N GLY A 47 36.59 32.53 -13.70
CA GLY A 47 37.62 31.90 -12.87
C GLY A 47 37.17 31.47 -11.48
N ARG A 48 35.88 31.63 -11.15
CA ARG A 48 35.32 31.32 -9.84
C ARG A 48 34.09 30.42 -9.90
N SER A 49 33.62 30.05 -11.09
CA SER A 49 32.41 29.23 -11.28
C SER A 49 32.47 27.89 -10.55
N LEU A 50 33.62 27.21 -10.58
CA LEU A 50 33.78 25.95 -9.85
C LEU A 50 33.61 26.12 -8.34
N ARG A 51 34.14 27.22 -7.78
CA ARG A 51 33.95 27.48 -6.31
C ARG A 51 32.50 27.78 -5.96
N ALA A 52 31.79 28.49 -6.83
CA ALA A 52 30.35 28.74 -6.63
C ALA A 52 29.53 27.44 -6.66
N VAL A 53 29.81 26.59 -7.66
CA VAL A 53 29.15 25.27 -7.74
C VAL A 53 29.46 24.37 -6.53
N VAL A 54 30.75 24.32 -6.13
CA VAL A 54 31.19 23.54 -4.97
C VAL A 54 30.47 24.05 -3.69
N LEU A 55 30.36 25.38 -3.51
CA LEU A 55 29.67 25.94 -2.36
C LEU A 55 28.18 25.55 -2.32
N LEU A 56 27.48 25.64 -3.46
CA LEU A 56 26.10 25.20 -3.58
C LEU A 56 25.96 23.70 -3.26
N LEU A 57 26.84 22.86 -3.78
CA LEU A 57 26.84 21.43 -3.48
C LEU A 57 27.07 21.16 -1.99
N VAL A 58 28.00 21.85 -1.34
CA VAL A 58 28.28 21.69 0.08
C VAL A 58 27.07 22.11 0.94
N VAL A 59 26.44 23.23 0.58
CA VAL A 59 25.28 23.74 1.32
C VAL A 59 24.08 22.79 1.16
N ASN A 60 23.81 22.31 -0.05
CA ASN A 60 22.74 21.34 -0.30
C ASN A 60 23.03 19.99 0.36
N PHE A 61 24.28 19.54 0.34
CA PHE A 61 24.69 18.34 1.08
C PHE A 61 24.46 18.50 2.59
N GLY A 62 24.82 19.67 3.15
CA GLY A 62 24.53 19.98 4.55
C GLY A 62 23.04 19.97 4.88
N LEU A 63 22.21 20.53 4.00
CA LEU A 63 20.74 20.46 4.12
C LEU A 63 20.26 19.01 4.08
N ALA A 64 20.71 18.22 3.11
CA ALA A 64 20.32 16.83 2.99
C ALA A 64 20.70 16.01 4.24
N VAL A 65 21.93 16.18 4.74
CA VAL A 65 22.36 15.55 6.01
C VAL A 65 21.50 15.98 7.18
N GLY A 66 21.16 17.26 7.28
CA GLY A 66 20.28 17.78 8.33
C GLY A 66 18.89 17.17 8.29
N LEU A 67 18.30 17.04 7.09
CA LEU A 67 16.99 16.41 6.90
C LEU A 67 17.02 14.91 7.23
N VAL A 68 18.08 14.18 6.83
CA VAL A 68 18.25 12.76 7.17
C VAL A 68 18.40 12.58 8.69
N LEU A 69 19.19 13.41 9.36
CA LEU A 69 19.34 13.35 10.82
C LEU A 69 18.01 13.63 11.54
N MET A 70 17.29 14.64 11.08
CA MET A 70 15.94 14.94 11.60
C MET A 70 15.00 13.73 11.41
N TYR A 71 14.98 13.13 10.23
CA TYR A 71 14.20 11.93 9.96
C TYR A 71 14.55 10.79 10.92
N VAL A 72 15.83 10.46 11.07
CA VAL A 72 16.31 9.40 11.97
C VAL A 72 15.86 9.65 13.41
N VAL A 73 16.01 10.88 13.90
CA VAL A 73 15.59 11.24 15.28
C VAL A 73 14.08 11.02 15.45
N ILE A 74 13.26 11.45 14.51
CA ILE A 74 11.81 11.29 14.61
C ILE A 74 11.42 9.80 14.53
N VAL A 75 12.06 9.02 13.67
CA VAL A 75 11.84 7.57 13.58
C VAL A 75 12.19 6.86 14.90
N VAL A 76 13.34 7.20 15.50
CA VAL A 76 13.74 6.63 16.80
C VAL A 76 12.76 6.99 17.90
N VAL A 77 12.34 8.26 17.98
CA VAL A 77 11.34 8.70 18.96
C VAL A 77 10.00 8.00 18.73
N SER A 78 9.56 7.87 17.48
CA SER A 78 8.34 7.16 17.13
C SER A 78 8.43 5.68 17.50
N ALA A 79 9.56 5.03 17.26
CA ALA A 79 9.80 3.64 17.65
C ALA A 79 9.67 3.44 19.16
N VAL A 80 10.26 4.34 19.96
CA VAL A 80 10.15 4.29 21.43
C VAL A 80 8.68 4.48 21.88
N ILE A 81 7.97 5.44 21.29
CA ILE A 81 6.56 5.67 21.61
C ILE A 81 5.70 4.45 21.25
N VAL A 82 5.87 3.92 20.03
CA VAL A 82 5.08 2.77 19.56
C VAL A 82 5.34 1.55 20.44
N THR A 83 6.58 1.27 20.84
CA THR A 83 6.89 0.11 21.71
C THR A 83 6.35 0.25 23.13
N LEU A 84 6.02 1.46 23.60
CA LEU A 84 5.41 1.67 24.91
C LEU A 84 3.90 1.48 24.93
N PHE A 85 3.22 1.61 23.79
CA PHE A 85 1.75 1.62 23.71
C PHE A 85 1.15 0.53 22.84
N VAL A 86 1.96 -0.22 22.07
CA VAL A 86 1.49 -1.20 21.09
C VAL A 86 2.24 -2.52 21.29
N ASP A 87 1.53 -3.62 21.28
CA ASP A 87 2.11 -4.96 21.39
C ASP A 87 3.10 -5.23 20.26
N SER A 88 4.15 -6.02 20.55
CA SER A 88 5.38 -6.12 19.75
C SER A 88 5.18 -6.42 18.25
N TYR A 89 4.13 -7.14 17.88
CA TYR A 89 3.85 -7.44 16.46
C TYR A 89 3.14 -6.29 15.71
N ALA A 90 2.19 -5.63 16.36
CA ALA A 90 1.54 -4.45 15.80
C ALA A 90 2.48 -3.23 15.76
N ALA A 91 3.46 -3.16 16.66
CA ALA A 91 4.44 -2.09 16.73
C ALA A 91 5.25 -1.93 15.44
N MET A 92 5.64 -3.01 14.78
CA MET A 92 6.40 -2.97 13.52
C MET A 92 5.56 -2.41 12.36
N ALA A 93 4.28 -2.81 12.26
CA ALA A 93 3.39 -2.30 11.22
C ALA A 93 3.07 -0.81 11.41
N VAL A 94 2.79 -0.39 12.66
CA VAL A 94 2.55 1.01 13.00
C VAL A 94 3.80 1.84 12.72
N LEU A 95 4.99 1.35 13.08
CA LEU A 95 6.25 2.05 12.83
C LEU A 95 6.52 2.20 11.32
N ALA A 96 6.30 1.15 10.53
CA ALA A 96 6.43 1.21 9.08
C ALA A 96 5.49 2.26 8.46
N ALA A 97 4.22 2.28 8.87
CA ALA A 97 3.25 3.28 8.43
C ALA A 97 3.66 4.72 8.82
N VAL A 98 4.20 4.91 10.04
CA VAL A 98 4.73 6.21 10.49
C VAL A 98 5.93 6.62 9.64
N CYS A 99 6.88 5.73 9.36
CA CYS A 99 8.05 6.01 8.54
C CYS A 99 7.65 6.48 7.13
N THR A 100 6.73 5.78 6.48
CA THR A 100 6.25 6.15 5.13
C THR A 100 5.63 7.55 5.10
N LYS A 101 4.77 7.88 6.07
CA LYS A 101 4.17 9.22 6.15
C LYS A 101 5.21 10.29 6.46
N LEU A 102 6.19 9.98 7.30
CA LEU A 102 7.27 10.88 7.65
C LEU A 102 8.18 11.22 6.48
N GLU A 103 8.48 10.23 5.62
CA GLU A 103 9.26 10.46 4.40
C GLU A 103 8.63 11.52 3.51
N VAL A 104 7.33 11.44 3.26
CA VAL A 104 6.59 12.43 2.48
C VAL A 104 6.70 13.84 3.10
N VAL A 105 6.57 13.94 4.41
CA VAL A 105 6.69 15.22 5.13
C VAL A 105 8.11 15.77 5.01
N VAL A 106 9.13 14.95 5.18
CA VAL A 106 10.54 15.38 5.08
C VAL A 106 10.90 15.80 3.66
N LEU A 107 10.43 15.07 2.63
CA LEU A 107 10.62 15.45 1.23
C LEU A 107 9.92 16.78 0.92
N PHE A 108 8.72 16.99 1.42
CA PHE A 108 8.00 18.27 1.26
C PHE A 108 8.75 19.44 1.92
N ILE A 109 9.23 19.26 3.16
CA ILE A 109 10.06 20.26 3.86
C ILE A 109 11.34 20.52 3.07
N GLY A 110 12.01 19.49 2.60
CA GLY A 110 13.20 19.59 1.76
C GLY A 110 12.95 20.38 0.46
N GLY A 111 11.82 20.10 -0.20
CA GLY A 111 11.38 20.81 -1.40
C GLY A 111 11.17 22.31 -1.20
N ILE A 112 10.77 22.73 0.01
CA ILE A 112 10.62 24.14 0.36
C ILE A 112 11.97 24.74 0.78
N LEU A 113 12.75 24.03 1.58
CA LEU A 113 14.00 24.57 2.14
C LEU A 113 15.12 24.67 1.10
N ALA A 114 15.23 23.73 0.16
CA ALA A 114 16.31 23.71 -0.82
C ALA A 114 16.36 25.00 -1.68
N PRO A 115 15.27 25.48 -2.29
CA PRO A 115 15.26 26.73 -3.03
C PRO A 115 15.61 27.95 -2.15
N LEU A 116 15.17 27.98 -0.88
CA LEU A 116 15.48 29.07 0.04
C LEU A 116 16.97 29.12 0.39
N VAL A 117 17.55 27.94 0.64
CA VAL A 117 18.96 27.77 0.95
C VAL A 117 19.82 28.11 -0.26
N ASP A 118 19.43 27.68 -1.46
CA ASP A 118 20.10 28.02 -2.71
C ASP A 118 20.07 29.53 -2.97
N PHE A 119 18.92 30.15 -2.79
CA PHE A 119 18.79 31.59 -2.97
C PHE A 119 19.67 32.35 -1.99
N GLY A 120 19.72 31.95 -0.71
CA GLY A 120 20.63 32.52 0.29
C GLY A 120 22.10 32.36 -0.08
N ALA A 121 22.51 31.15 -0.51
CA ALA A 121 23.87 30.86 -0.93
C ALA A 121 24.28 31.69 -2.16
N LEU A 122 23.40 31.78 -3.17
CA LEU A 122 23.63 32.59 -4.36
C LEU A 122 23.74 34.10 -4.02
N THR A 123 22.93 34.56 -3.08
CA THR A 123 23.04 35.94 -2.56
C THR A 123 24.44 36.21 -1.98
N VAL A 124 24.91 35.31 -1.12
CA VAL A 124 26.26 35.42 -0.54
C VAL A 124 27.35 35.39 -1.61
N ILE A 125 27.24 34.46 -2.59
CA ILE A 125 28.17 34.37 -3.71
C ILE A 125 28.19 35.70 -4.50
N TYR A 126 27.02 36.23 -4.83
CA TYR A 126 26.87 37.46 -5.58
C TYR A 126 27.61 38.62 -4.90
N TYR A 127 27.37 38.82 -3.61
CA TYR A 127 27.98 39.86 -2.83
C TYR A 127 29.50 39.66 -2.66
N GLN A 128 29.97 38.48 -2.33
CA GLN A 128 31.38 38.16 -2.17
C GLN A 128 32.19 38.39 -3.47
N TYR A 129 31.58 38.07 -4.62
CA TYR A 129 32.25 38.24 -5.90
C TYR A 129 32.16 39.69 -6.40
N GLY A 130 31.08 40.40 -6.10
CA GLY A 130 30.88 41.81 -6.39
C GLY A 130 31.83 42.73 -5.62
N MET A 131 32.04 42.47 -4.32
CA MET A 131 32.96 43.27 -3.47
C MET A 131 34.45 43.17 -3.90
N LYS A 132 34.83 42.06 -4.57
CA LYS A 132 36.19 41.87 -5.06
C LYS A 132 36.43 42.51 -6.45
N SER A 133 35.38 43.03 -7.08
CA SER A 133 35.52 43.78 -8.32
C SER A 133 35.74 45.24 -7.96
N ALA A 134 36.77 45.87 -8.47
CA ALA A 134 37.33 47.18 -8.10
C ALA A 134 36.41 48.41 -8.21
N HIS A 135 35.10 48.24 -8.29
CA HIS A 135 34.08 49.27 -8.46
C HIS A 135 32.90 49.11 -7.47
N ALA A 136 33.09 48.40 -6.37
CA ALA A 136 32.04 48.31 -5.35
C ALA A 136 32.02 49.61 -4.52
N ALA A 137 30.98 50.40 -4.69
CA ALA A 137 30.68 51.48 -3.79
C ALA A 137 30.51 50.96 -2.35
N PRO A 138 30.87 51.74 -1.28
CA PRO A 138 30.65 51.29 0.10
C PRO A 138 29.17 51.02 0.34
N TRP A 139 28.91 49.92 1.00
CA TRP A 139 27.56 49.39 1.30
C TRP A 139 26.79 50.38 2.14
N ASP A 140 25.80 51.06 1.55
CA ASP A 140 24.74 51.69 2.29
C ASP A 140 23.60 50.67 2.39
N PHE A 141 23.34 50.15 3.61
CA PHE A 141 22.22 49.25 3.90
C PHE A 141 20.87 49.98 3.90
N THR A 142 20.83 51.27 3.61
CA THR A 142 19.56 51.89 3.26
C THR A 142 19.12 51.31 1.95
N MET A 143 18.13 50.41 2.01
CA MET A 143 17.48 49.87 0.83
C MET A 143 17.03 51.05 -0.04
N PRO A 144 17.69 51.33 -1.19
CA PRO A 144 17.30 52.46 -2.05
C PRO A 144 16.07 52.10 -2.89
N TYR A 145 15.42 51.05 -2.52
CA TYR A 145 14.22 50.54 -3.18
C TYR A 145 13.04 50.58 -2.23
N GLU A 146 12.25 51.60 -2.30
CA GLU A 146 10.83 51.42 -2.30
C GLU A 146 10.50 50.48 -3.49
N LEU A 147 10.30 49.19 -3.23
CA LEU A 147 9.67 48.27 -4.18
C LEU A 147 8.33 48.88 -4.56
N HIS A 148 8.30 49.72 -5.61
CA HIS A 148 7.10 50.28 -6.19
C HIS A 148 6.32 49.22 -6.98
N PHE A 149 6.49 47.96 -6.57
CA PHE A 149 5.47 46.97 -6.83
C PHE A 149 4.23 47.43 -6.08
N LYS A 150 3.30 48.10 -6.81
CA LYS A 150 2.03 48.51 -6.22
C LYS A 150 1.50 47.28 -5.46
N ARG A 151 1.30 47.44 -4.15
CA ARG A 151 0.82 46.37 -3.24
C ARG A 151 -0.26 45.48 -3.87
N LYS A 152 -1.04 46.09 -4.78
CA LYS A 152 -2.02 45.46 -5.65
C LYS A 152 -1.43 44.31 -6.50
N TRP A 153 -0.25 44.46 -7.12
CA TRP A 153 0.38 43.44 -7.95
C TRP A 153 0.97 42.29 -7.13
N ILE A 154 1.54 42.58 -5.97
CA ILE A 154 2.02 41.54 -5.04
C ILE A 154 0.82 40.69 -4.58
N LEU A 155 -0.26 41.33 -4.13
CA LEU A 155 -1.48 40.63 -3.74
C LEU A 155 -2.12 39.81 -4.89
N THR A 156 -2.09 40.35 -6.12
CA THR A 156 -2.63 39.64 -7.29
C THR A 156 -1.79 38.42 -7.64
N ILE A 157 -0.45 38.56 -7.66
CA ILE A 157 0.46 37.44 -7.96
C ILE A 157 0.41 36.38 -6.87
N THR A 158 0.44 36.79 -5.58
CA THR A 158 0.34 35.88 -4.45
C THR A 158 -1.04 35.19 -4.43
N GLY A 159 -2.11 35.91 -4.70
CA GLY A 159 -3.46 35.37 -4.81
C GLY A 159 -3.61 34.40 -6.00
N ALA A 160 -3.00 34.74 -7.14
CA ALA A 160 -2.98 33.84 -8.32
C ALA A 160 -2.18 32.57 -8.07
N LEU A 161 -1.01 32.66 -7.41
CA LEU A 161 -0.20 31.51 -7.03
C LEU A 161 -0.90 30.66 -5.97
N ALA A 162 -1.52 31.26 -4.96
CA ALA A 162 -2.31 30.55 -3.97
C ALA A 162 -3.54 29.89 -4.59
N GLY A 163 -4.23 30.57 -5.52
CA GLY A 163 -5.35 30.01 -6.26
C GLY A 163 -4.95 28.85 -7.17
N ALA A 164 -3.81 28.98 -7.87
CA ALA A 164 -3.24 27.90 -8.67
C ALA A 164 -2.83 26.68 -7.82
N SER A 165 -2.21 26.93 -6.66
CA SER A 165 -1.85 25.85 -5.72
C SER A 165 -3.08 25.17 -5.15
N LEU A 166 -4.12 25.92 -4.76
CA LEU A 166 -5.40 25.36 -4.30
C LEU A 166 -6.12 24.62 -5.41
N PHE A 167 -6.09 25.13 -6.65
CA PHE A 167 -6.64 24.44 -7.80
C PHE A 167 -5.89 23.12 -8.09
N LEU A 168 -4.56 23.12 -8.05
CA LEU A 168 -3.75 21.91 -8.21
C LEU A 168 -4.02 20.91 -7.09
N ILE A 169 -4.15 21.36 -5.84
CA ILE A 169 -4.51 20.49 -4.71
C ILE A 169 -5.94 19.94 -4.90
N PHE A 170 -6.87 20.80 -5.32
CA PHE A 170 -8.25 20.38 -5.59
C PHE A 170 -8.33 19.41 -6.77
N ASP A 171 -7.60 19.69 -7.86
CA ASP A 171 -7.50 18.82 -9.04
C ASP A 171 -6.85 17.48 -8.67
N MET A 172 -5.80 17.52 -7.86
CA MET A 172 -5.14 16.36 -7.28
C MET A 172 -6.07 15.48 -6.42
N VAL A 173 -6.95 16.13 -5.63
CA VAL A 173 -7.87 15.43 -4.71
C VAL A 173 -9.16 14.99 -5.41
N TYR A 174 -9.66 15.76 -6.38
CA TYR A 174 -10.98 15.55 -6.98
C TYR A 174 -10.94 14.78 -8.32
N ASN A 175 -9.90 14.99 -9.14
CA ASN A 175 -9.77 14.35 -10.45
C ASN A 175 -8.83 13.15 -10.46
N GLY A 176 -8.35 12.70 -9.28
CA GLY A 176 -7.50 11.51 -9.19
C GLY A 176 -6.13 11.65 -9.87
N THR A 177 -5.65 12.88 -10.09
CA THR A 177 -4.22 13.15 -10.34
C THR A 177 -3.42 13.21 -9.04
N SER A 178 -4.07 12.86 -7.91
CA SER A 178 -3.33 12.32 -6.78
C SER A 178 -2.44 11.20 -7.33
N PRO A 179 -1.15 11.14 -6.98
CA PRO A 179 -0.42 9.91 -7.14
C PRO A 179 -1.37 8.84 -6.58
N ASP A 180 -1.76 7.91 -7.44
CA ASP A 180 -2.76 6.91 -7.15
C ASP A 180 -2.42 6.32 -5.78
N TRP A 181 -3.07 6.82 -4.73
CA TRP A 181 -3.00 6.20 -3.41
C TRP A 181 -3.68 4.82 -3.47
N ASP A 182 -4.45 4.57 -4.55
CA ASP A 182 -4.97 3.25 -4.95
C ASP A 182 -3.92 2.39 -5.69
N VAL A 183 -2.82 2.96 -6.18
CA VAL A 183 -1.61 2.18 -6.53
C VAL A 183 -0.88 1.69 -5.27
N LEU A 184 -1.14 2.33 -4.13
CA LEU A 184 -0.95 1.79 -2.79
C LEU A 184 -2.21 1.02 -2.33
N GLY A 185 -3.09 0.60 -3.21
CA GLY A 185 -4.08 -0.41 -2.97
C GLY A 185 -3.35 -1.63 -2.46
N GLN A 186 -3.21 -1.70 -1.15
CA GLN A 186 -2.41 -2.72 -0.49
C GLN A 186 -3.05 -4.03 -0.87
N THR A 187 -2.35 -4.83 -1.67
CA THR A 187 -2.77 -6.19 -1.93
C THR A 187 -2.98 -6.86 -0.58
N GLU A 188 -4.23 -7.14 -0.22
CA GLU A 188 -4.58 -7.76 1.05
C GLU A 188 -4.01 -9.19 1.10
N VAL A 189 -3.68 -9.64 2.29
CA VAL A 189 -3.14 -10.99 2.54
C VAL A 189 -4.17 -11.82 3.29
N THR A 190 -4.58 -12.92 2.69
CA THR A 190 -5.47 -13.91 3.29
C THR A 190 -4.68 -15.15 3.70
N ALA A 191 -4.78 -15.53 4.96
CA ALA A 191 -4.21 -16.78 5.48
C ALA A 191 -5.10 -17.96 5.06
N HIS A 192 -4.58 -18.87 4.25
CA HIS A 192 -5.29 -20.03 3.69
C HIS A 192 -5.58 -21.08 4.77
N ARG A 193 -6.86 -21.32 5.06
CA ARG A 193 -7.36 -22.20 6.15
C ARG A 193 -6.84 -21.81 7.54
N GLY A 194 -6.76 -20.51 7.80
CA GLY A 194 -5.96 -19.95 8.85
C GLY A 194 -4.46 -19.98 8.53
N SER A 195 -3.58 -19.80 9.52
CA SER A 195 -2.15 -20.01 9.29
C SER A 195 -1.81 -21.51 9.30
N SER A 196 -2.15 -22.18 8.21
CA SER A 196 -2.07 -23.65 8.06
C SER A 196 -0.65 -24.22 8.09
N ARG A 197 0.38 -23.37 8.11
CA ARG A 197 1.78 -23.76 8.34
C ARG A 197 2.22 -23.70 9.78
N MET A 198 1.56 -22.90 10.59
CA MET A 198 1.89 -22.71 12.00
C MET A 198 1.02 -23.55 12.92
N ALA A 199 -0.20 -23.86 12.50
CA ALA A 199 -1.17 -24.65 13.25
C ALA A 199 -2.02 -25.54 12.31
N PRO A 200 -2.76 -26.53 12.85
CA PRO A 200 -3.61 -27.39 12.04
C PRO A 200 -4.67 -26.58 11.27
N GLU A 201 -4.78 -26.81 9.97
CA GLU A 201 -5.72 -26.10 9.10
C GLU A 201 -7.16 -26.10 9.62
N ASN A 202 -7.89 -25.00 9.42
CA ASN A 202 -9.30 -24.89 9.79
C ASN A 202 -9.61 -25.14 11.27
N THR A 203 -8.67 -24.85 12.18
CA THR A 203 -8.84 -24.90 13.63
C THR A 203 -8.78 -23.51 14.25
N MET A 204 -9.25 -23.38 15.51
CA MET A 204 -9.10 -22.13 16.23
C MET A 204 -7.64 -21.71 16.38
N ALA A 205 -6.74 -22.67 16.63
CA ALA A 205 -5.29 -22.39 16.69
C ALA A 205 -4.73 -21.82 15.39
N ALA A 206 -5.22 -22.27 14.21
CA ALA A 206 -4.78 -21.72 12.92
C ALA A 206 -5.31 -20.30 12.67
N ILE A 207 -6.53 -20.01 13.13
CA ILE A 207 -7.15 -18.69 13.03
C ILE A 207 -6.45 -17.70 13.97
N GLU A 208 -6.17 -18.10 15.21
CA GLU A 208 -5.38 -17.29 16.15
C GLU A 208 -3.97 -17.01 15.60
N ALA A 209 -3.29 -18.03 15.05
CA ALA A 209 -2.01 -17.85 14.42
C ALA A 209 -2.08 -16.86 13.22
N ALA A 210 -3.16 -16.88 12.42
CA ALA A 210 -3.36 -15.92 11.34
C ALA A 210 -3.51 -14.48 11.87
N MET A 211 -4.16 -14.30 13.03
CA MET A 211 -4.24 -13.00 13.71
C MET A 211 -2.87 -12.54 14.20
N GLU A 212 -2.10 -13.44 14.83
CA GLU A 212 -0.72 -13.15 15.29
C GLU A 212 0.20 -12.79 14.13
N GLU A 213 0.03 -13.41 12.98
CA GLU A 213 0.76 -13.13 11.75
C GLU A 213 0.23 -11.91 10.99
N MET A 214 -0.80 -11.23 11.54
CA MET A 214 -1.40 -10.00 10.99
C MET A 214 -1.91 -10.17 9.55
N ALA A 215 -2.46 -11.32 9.20
CA ALA A 215 -3.18 -11.49 7.95
C ALA A 215 -4.43 -10.57 7.95
N ASP A 216 -4.80 -10.04 6.77
CA ASP A 216 -5.99 -9.19 6.66
C ASP A 216 -7.27 -10.03 6.76
N TYR A 217 -7.23 -11.25 6.23
CA TYR A 217 -8.28 -12.24 6.32
C TYR A 217 -7.73 -13.60 6.77
N SER A 218 -8.57 -14.35 7.48
CA SER A 218 -8.44 -15.80 7.55
C SER A 218 -9.44 -16.42 6.58
N GLU A 219 -8.97 -17.22 5.63
CA GLU A 219 -9.85 -18.05 4.81
C GLU A 219 -10.19 -19.32 5.59
N ILE A 220 -11.45 -19.74 5.54
CA ILE A 220 -11.98 -20.93 6.19
C ILE A 220 -12.96 -21.65 5.29
N ASP A 221 -12.95 -22.96 5.37
CA ASP A 221 -13.87 -23.82 4.62
C ASP A 221 -15.05 -24.28 5.51
N VAL A 222 -16.28 -24.03 5.11
CA VAL A 222 -17.44 -24.44 5.91
C VAL A 222 -18.23 -25.58 5.29
N GLN A 223 -18.67 -26.49 6.15
CA GLN A 223 -19.53 -27.64 5.84
C GLN A 223 -20.61 -27.80 6.93
N THR A 224 -21.61 -28.64 6.66
CA THR A 224 -22.69 -28.90 7.61
C THR A 224 -22.67 -30.36 8.05
N THR A 225 -22.79 -30.59 9.36
CA THR A 225 -22.94 -31.93 9.97
C THR A 225 -24.31 -32.56 9.65
N ALA A 226 -24.51 -33.82 10.01
CA ALA A 226 -25.76 -34.53 9.78
C ALA A 226 -26.96 -33.89 10.52
N ASP A 227 -26.71 -33.29 11.69
CA ASP A 227 -27.68 -32.59 12.52
C ASP A 227 -27.79 -31.08 12.21
N GLY A 228 -27.12 -30.61 11.14
CA GLY A 228 -27.33 -29.27 10.62
C GLY A 228 -26.43 -28.19 11.21
N ILE A 229 -25.42 -28.52 12.02
CA ILE A 229 -24.47 -27.54 12.58
C ILE A 229 -23.42 -27.20 11.52
N VAL A 230 -23.14 -25.90 11.32
CA VAL A 230 -22.09 -25.42 10.42
C VAL A 230 -20.75 -25.51 11.13
N VAL A 231 -19.81 -26.23 10.54
CA VAL A 231 -18.47 -26.48 11.09
C VAL A 231 -17.39 -26.11 10.08
N VAL A 232 -16.19 -25.80 10.58
CA VAL A 232 -15.06 -25.34 9.76
C VAL A 232 -14.16 -26.54 9.45
N CYS A 233 -14.21 -27.02 8.20
CA CYS A 233 -13.42 -28.16 7.75
C CYS A 233 -13.40 -28.21 6.22
N HIS A 234 -12.21 -28.44 5.63
CA HIS A 234 -12.05 -28.56 4.17
C HIS A 234 -12.52 -29.92 3.63
N ASP A 235 -12.09 -31.00 4.26
CA ASP A 235 -12.29 -32.34 3.71
C ASP A 235 -13.69 -32.89 3.95
N LEU A 236 -14.30 -33.48 2.94
CA LEU A 236 -15.55 -34.20 3.09
C LEU A 236 -15.37 -35.50 3.90
N ASN A 237 -14.18 -36.12 3.84
CA ASN A 237 -13.83 -37.32 4.59
C ASN A 237 -12.73 -37.00 5.59
N LEU A 238 -12.94 -37.30 6.84
CA LEU A 238 -12.07 -36.90 7.96
C LEU A 238 -10.82 -37.77 8.14
N LYS A 239 -10.53 -38.67 7.20
CA LYS A 239 -9.37 -39.59 7.27
C LYS A 239 -8.03 -38.85 7.34
N ARG A 240 -7.85 -37.77 6.57
CA ARG A 240 -6.60 -37.00 6.51
C ARG A 240 -6.37 -36.20 7.80
N VAL A 241 -7.40 -35.51 8.28
CA VAL A 241 -7.28 -34.58 9.39
C VAL A 241 -7.51 -35.19 10.78
N ALA A 242 -8.29 -36.27 10.86
CA ALA A 242 -8.64 -36.91 12.13
C ALA A 242 -8.38 -38.44 12.15
N GLY A 243 -7.86 -39.04 11.09
CA GLY A 243 -7.64 -40.50 11.01
C GLY A 243 -8.92 -41.33 10.87
N VAL A 244 -10.09 -40.71 10.80
CA VAL A 244 -11.42 -41.36 10.78
C VAL A 244 -11.96 -41.44 9.36
N ASP A 245 -12.10 -42.62 8.80
CA ASP A 245 -12.61 -42.87 7.43
C ASP A 245 -14.15 -42.74 7.41
N ARG A 246 -14.65 -41.55 7.68
CA ARG A 246 -16.09 -41.21 7.62
C ARG A 246 -16.28 -39.84 7.01
N ARG A 247 -17.43 -39.65 6.34
CA ARG A 247 -17.83 -38.33 5.79
C ARG A 247 -18.40 -37.46 6.89
N LEU A 248 -17.93 -36.23 7.00
CA LEU A 248 -18.36 -35.23 7.97
C LEU A 248 -19.90 -35.06 7.97
N GLY A 249 -20.52 -34.86 6.81
CA GLY A 249 -21.96 -34.69 6.67
C GLY A 249 -22.82 -35.90 7.09
N THR A 250 -22.21 -37.06 7.42
CA THR A 250 -22.91 -38.24 7.98
C THR A 250 -22.74 -38.37 9.49
N MET A 251 -22.07 -37.42 10.13
CA MET A 251 -21.78 -37.41 11.56
C MET A 251 -22.52 -36.23 12.23
N THR A 252 -23.02 -36.43 13.44
CA THR A 252 -23.53 -35.35 14.26
C THR A 252 -22.38 -34.49 14.81
N TYR A 253 -22.67 -33.26 15.20
CA TYR A 253 -21.64 -32.38 15.80
C TYR A 253 -21.03 -32.99 17.07
N ASP A 254 -21.83 -33.66 17.91
CA ASP A 254 -21.32 -34.38 19.09
C ASP A 254 -20.28 -35.44 18.73
N GLN A 255 -20.40 -36.11 17.58
CA GLN A 255 -19.40 -37.05 17.09
C GLN A 255 -18.17 -36.35 16.53
N VAL A 256 -18.35 -35.25 15.82
CA VAL A 256 -17.28 -34.49 15.16
C VAL A 256 -16.42 -33.73 16.19
N SER A 257 -17.05 -33.12 17.20
CA SER A 257 -16.38 -32.32 18.22
C SER A 257 -15.43 -33.11 19.14
N ARG A 258 -15.57 -34.44 19.17
CA ARG A 258 -14.69 -35.35 19.93
C ARG A 258 -13.44 -35.79 19.16
N LEU A 259 -13.31 -35.42 17.90
CA LEU A 259 -12.18 -35.83 17.07
C LEU A 259 -11.01 -34.89 17.30
N ASP A 260 -9.84 -35.46 17.46
CA ASP A 260 -8.59 -34.73 17.50
C ASP A 260 -8.09 -34.51 16.09
N VAL A 261 -8.08 -33.24 15.66
CA VAL A 261 -7.58 -32.80 14.35
C VAL A 261 -6.26 -32.05 14.46
N GLY A 262 -5.66 -32.00 15.64
CA GLY A 262 -4.40 -31.31 15.87
C GLY A 262 -3.18 -32.22 15.96
N SER A 263 -3.32 -33.40 16.56
CA SER A 263 -2.20 -34.35 16.80
C SER A 263 -1.50 -34.80 15.52
N HIS A 264 -2.20 -34.85 14.38
CA HIS A 264 -1.59 -35.22 13.09
C HIS A 264 -0.63 -34.15 12.58
N PHE A 265 -0.82 -32.89 12.95
CA PHE A 265 0.04 -31.78 12.62
C PHE A 265 1.26 -31.72 13.55
N SER A 266 1.01 -31.69 14.85
CA SER A 266 2.06 -31.74 15.88
C SER A 266 1.47 -32.12 17.24
N PRO A 267 2.23 -32.83 18.12
CA PRO A 267 1.79 -33.11 19.49
C PRO A 267 1.44 -31.86 20.32
N LYS A 268 1.97 -30.71 19.95
CA LYS A 268 1.65 -29.41 20.58
C LYS A 268 0.15 -29.08 20.49
N PHE A 269 -0.50 -29.53 19.41
CA PHE A 269 -1.92 -29.26 19.13
C PHE A 269 -2.83 -30.45 19.44
N ALA A 270 -2.36 -31.39 20.25
CA ALA A 270 -3.19 -32.51 20.67
C ALA A 270 -4.46 -32.00 21.37
N GLY A 271 -5.63 -32.51 20.96
CA GLY A 271 -6.93 -32.08 21.46
C GLY A 271 -7.57 -30.92 20.71
N GLU A 272 -6.92 -30.34 19.70
CA GLU A 272 -7.60 -29.42 18.78
C GLU A 272 -8.76 -30.13 18.10
N ARG A 273 -9.88 -29.44 18.00
CA ARG A 273 -11.12 -29.96 17.42
C ARG A 273 -11.60 -29.14 16.23
N ILE A 274 -12.51 -29.69 15.47
CA ILE A 274 -13.20 -28.96 14.41
C ILE A 274 -14.14 -27.95 15.07
N PRO A 275 -13.92 -26.62 14.86
CA PRO A 275 -14.78 -25.60 15.46
C PRO A 275 -16.09 -25.44 14.70
N THR A 276 -17.11 -24.88 15.35
CA THR A 276 -18.31 -24.38 14.66
C THR A 276 -18.00 -23.03 14.01
N LEU A 277 -18.81 -22.64 13.02
CA LEU A 277 -18.72 -21.29 12.44
C LEU A 277 -19.03 -20.22 13.48
N GLU A 278 -19.97 -20.47 14.39
CA GLU A 278 -20.35 -19.57 15.47
C GLU A 278 -19.15 -19.26 16.39
N GLU A 279 -18.38 -20.28 16.79
CA GLU A 279 -17.17 -20.12 17.60
C GLU A 279 -16.12 -19.26 16.88
N VAL A 280 -15.98 -19.46 15.56
CA VAL A 280 -15.04 -18.66 14.75
C VAL A 280 -15.51 -17.23 14.58
N LEU A 281 -16.81 -16.99 14.32
CA LEU A 281 -17.36 -15.64 14.21
C LEU A 281 -17.18 -14.88 15.54
N GLU A 282 -17.48 -15.51 16.67
CA GLU A 282 -17.29 -14.91 17.98
C GLU A 282 -15.84 -14.51 18.25
N ALA A 283 -14.89 -15.40 17.96
CA ALA A 283 -13.46 -15.15 18.16
C ALA A 283 -12.88 -14.07 17.22
N CYS A 284 -13.42 -13.96 16.00
CA CYS A 284 -12.93 -13.04 14.98
C CYS A 284 -13.58 -11.66 15.03
N LYS A 285 -14.72 -11.51 15.72
CA LYS A 285 -15.46 -10.24 15.75
C LYS A 285 -14.60 -9.07 16.24
N GLY A 286 -14.47 -8.04 15.40
CA GLY A 286 -13.64 -6.86 15.65
C GLY A 286 -12.13 -7.10 15.61
N ARG A 287 -11.65 -8.31 15.24
CA ARG A 287 -10.24 -8.69 15.28
C ARG A 287 -9.69 -9.16 13.93
N MET A 288 -10.48 -9.90 13.15
CA MET A 288 -10.03 -10.54 11.91
C MET A 288 -11.17 -10.55 10.90
N LYS A 289 -10.87 -10.24 9.65
CA LYS A 289 -11.83 -10.46 8.55
C LYS A 289 -11.82 -11.95 8.16
N LEU A 290 -12.94 -12.45 7.66
CA LEU A 290 -13.09 -13.85 7.23
C LEU A 290 -13.44 -13.96 5.75
N ASN A 291 -12.76 -14.87 5.06
CA ASN A 291 -13.14 -15.36 3.74
C ASN A 291 -13.73 -16.76 3.91
N ILE A 292 -15.06 -16.86 3.86
CA ILE A 292 -15.79 -18.11 4.16
C ILE A 292 -16.12 -18.83 2.87
N GLU A 293 -15.43 -19.94 2.58
CA GLU A 293 -15.73 -20.78 1.43
C GLU A 293 -16.88 -21.75 1.72
N LEU A 294 -17.98 -21.60 0.98
CA LEU A 294 -19.07 -22.57 0.95
C LEU A 294 -18.68 -23.79 0.13
N LYS A 295 -18.28 -24.86 0.81
CA LYS A 295 -17.93 -26.12 0.12
C LYS A 295 -19.15 -26.77 -0.53
N ASN A 296 -18.86 -27.60 -1.53
CA ASN A 296 -19.90 -28.42 -2.18
C ASN A 296 -20.37 -29.50 -1.24
N ILE A 297 -21.36 -29.18 -0.43
CA ILE A 297 -21.91 -30.07 0.58
C ILE A 297 -22.72 -31.16 -0.14
N GLY A 298 -22.24 -32.40 -0.09
CA GLY A 298 -22.96 -33.54 -0.65
C GLY A 298 -24.32 -33.74 0.03
N ASN A 299 -25.24 -34.45 -0.63
CA ASN A 299 -26.64 -34.69 -0.24
C ASN A 299 -26.86 -35.48 1.07
N SER A 300 -25.92 -35.46 2.01
CA SER A 300 -25.95 -36.37 3.17
C SER A 300 -26.44 -35.74 4.48
N SER A 301 -26.82 -34.45 4.51
CA SER A 301 -27.45 -33.86 5.72
C SER A 301 -28.97 -33.91 5.65
N SER A 302 -29.63 -33.91 6.81
CA SER A 302 -31.07 -33.89 6.95
C SER A 302 -31.73 -32.60 6.48
N LEU A 303 -30.93 -31.51 6.29
CA LEU A 303 -31.44 -30.24 5.83
C LEU A 303 -31.39 -30.15 4.28
N PRO A 304 -32.38 -29.52 3.65
CA PRO A 304 -32.34 -29.18 2.24
C PRO A 304 -31.08 -28.39 1.89
N GLU A 305 -30.54 -28.58 0.70
CA GLU A 305 -29.33 -27.86 0.24
C GLU A 305 -29.49 -26.34 0.29
N GLN A 306 -30.70 -25.87 0.12
CA GLN A 306 -31.07 -24.45 0.14
C GLN A 306 -30.91 -23.84 1.52
N ASP A 307 -31.43 -24.50 2.55
CA ASP A 307 -31.40 -23.99 3.95
C ASP A 307 -29.99 -23.88 4.50
N ARG A 308 -29.07 -24.75 4.05
CA ARG A 308 -27.66 -24.76 4.49
C ARG A 308 -26.86 -23.56 3.99
N LYS A 309 -27.20 -23.03 2.80
CA LYS A 309 -26.54 -21.84 2.22
C LYS A 309 -26.99 -20.59 2.94
N GLU A 310 -28.28 -20.55 3.25
CA GLU A 310 -28.92 -19.47 3.98
C GLU A 310 -28.40 -19.38 5.40
N GLN A 311 -28.09 -20.52 6.02
CA GLN A 311 -27.61 -20.59 7.39
C GLN A 311 -26.29 -19.85 7.60
N VAL A 312 -25.31 -19.94 6.67
CA VAL A 312 -24.04 -19.23 6.81
C VAL A 312 -24.23 -17.70 6.74
N ALA A 313 -25.02 -17.22 5.77
CA ALA A 313 -25.32 -15.80 5.66
C ALA A 313 -26.14 -15.30 6.87
N ALA A 314 -27.08 -16.10 7.36
CA ALA A 314 -27.85 -15.79 8.56
C ALA A 314 -26.96 -15.67 9.81
N LEU A 315 -26.02 -16.60 10.01
CA LEU A 315 -25.06 -16.55 11.13
C LEU A 315 -24.18 -15.31 11.05
N VAL A 316 -23.63 -14.96 9.88
CA VAL A 316 -22.82 -13.75 9.71
C VAL A 316 -23.60 -12.50 10.12
N ARG A 317 -24.89 -12.41 9.74
CA ARG A 317 -25.77 -11.29 10.11
C ARG A 317 -26.13 -11.31 11.61
N GLU A 318 -26.38 -12.48 12.17
CA GLU A 318 -26.70 -12.63 13.62
C GLU A 318 -25.54 -12.12 14.48
N TYR A 319 -24.30 -12.39 14.04
CA TYR A 319 -23.11 -11.91 14.73
C TYR A 319 -22.73 -10.45 14.36
N GLY A 320 -23.43 -9.81 13.40
CA GLY A 320 -23.17 -8.45 12.94
C GLY A 320 -21.75 -8.31 12.36
N MET A 321 -21.37 -9.25 11.49
CA MET A 321 -20.04 -9.31 10.88
C MET A 321 -20.08 -9.13 9.34
N GLU A 322 -21.12 -8.52 8.81
CA GLU A 322 -21.32 -8.36 7.37
C GLU A 322 -20.13 -7.61 6.71
N ASP A 323 -19.61 -6.60 7.40
CA ASP A 323 -18.46 -5.81 6.91
C ASP A 323 -17.11 -6.52 7.11
N GLN A 324 -17.07 -7.60 7.91
CA GLN A 324 -15.85 -8.37 8.19
C GLN A 324 -15.79 -9.69 7.42
N CYS A 325 -16.89 -10.12 6.81
CA CYS A 325 -16.96 -11.40 6.12
C CYS A 325 -17.17 -11.23 4.63
N VAL A 326 -16.51 -12.08 3.85
CA VAL A 326 -16.81 -12.32 2.44
C VAL A 326 -17.16 -13.79 2.25
N ILE A 327 -18.11 -14.08 1.36
CA ILE A 327 -18.57 -15.44 1.09
C ILE A 327 -18.05 -15.89 -0.27
N THR A 328 -17.36 -17.03 -0.31
CA THR A 328 -16.83 -17.58 -1.57
C THR A 328 -17.39 -18.96 -1.88
N SER A 329 -17.48 -19.31 -3.14
CA SER A 329 -17.88 -20.66 -3.59
C SER A 329 -17.44 -20.95 -5.01
N VAL A 330 -17.24 -22.23 -5.31
CA VAL A 330 -17.10 -22.76 -6.69
C VAL A 330 -18.45 -22.90 -7.42
N LYS A 331 -19.58 -22.69 -6.72
CA LYS A 331 -20.93 -22.77 -7.27
C LYS A 331 -21.57 -21.40 -7.31
N LEU A 332 -21.76 -20.85 -8.50
CA LEU A 332 -22.39 -19.54 -8.69
C LEU A 332 -23.77 -19.46 -8.07
N GLY A 333 -24.63 -20.46 -8.22
CA GLY A 333 -25.97 -20.47 -7.61
C GLY A 333 -25.99 -20.46 -6.06
N TYR A 334 -24.84 -20.63 -5.39
CA TYR A 334 -24.71 -20.41 -3.96
C TYR A 334 -24.57 -18.91 -3.67
N LEU A 335 -23.77 -18.22 -4.49
CA LEU A 335 -23.54 -16.78 -4.37
C LEU A 335 -24.77 -15.98 -4.76
N GLU A 336 -25.50 -16.39 -5.80
CA GLU A 336 -26.81 -15.83 -6.15
C GLU A 336 -27.75 -15.85 -4.95
N ARG A 337 -27.86 -17.00 -4.28
CA ARG A 337 -28.75 -17.12 -3.13
C ARG A 337 -28.28 -16.29 -1.93
N VAL A 338 -26.98 -16.22 -1.66
CA VAL A 338 -26.44 -15.34 -0.63
C VAL A 338 -26.78 -13.87 -0.92
N LYS A 339 -26.61 -13.42 -2.17
CA LYS A 339 -26.94 -12.04 -2.57
C LYS A 339 -28.44 -11.72 -2.49
N GLU A 340 -29.30 -12.69 -2.80
CA GLU A 340 -30.75 -12.51 -2.65
C GLU A 340 -31.16 -12.30 -1.18
N MET A 341 -30.50 -13.00 -0.25
CA MET A 341 -30.81 -12.93 1.18
C MET A 341 -30.12 -11.77 1.89
N ALA A 342 -28.87 -11.54 1.57
CA ALA A 342 -27.97 -10.59 2.23
C ALA A 342 -27.16 -9.83 1.17
N PRO A 343 -27.79 -8.88 0.46
CA PRO A 343 -27.14 -8.13 -0.62
C PRO A 343 -25.91 -7.32 -0.16
N GLU A 344 -25.84 -7.01 1.12
CA GLU A 344 -24.71 -6.34 1.76
C GLU A 344 -23.45 -7.21 1.84
N LEU A 345 -23.58 -8.54 1.90
CA LEU A 345 -22.43 -9.45 1.96
C LEU A 345 -21.68 -9.47 0.62
N ARG A 346 -20.39 -9.27 0.68
CA ARG A 346 -19.52 -9.43 -0.48
C ARG A 346 -19.35 -10.89 -0.85
N THR A 347 -19.45 -11.18 -2.15
CA THR A 347 -19.38 -12.55 -2.66
C THR A 347 -18.29 -12.71 -3.70
N GLY A 348 -17.59 -13.84 -3.67
CA GLY A 348 -16.51 -14.18 -4.57
C GLY A 348 -16.68 -15.52 -5.27
N TYR A 349 -16.51 -15.54 -6.58
CA TYR A 349 -16.60 -16.77 -7.37
C TYR A 349 -15.23 -17.43 -7.51
N ILE A 350 -15.12 -18.68 -7.02
CA ILE A 350 -13.87 -19.43 -7.07
C ILE A 350 -13.74 -20.12 -8.43
N LEU A 351 -12.68 -19.78 -9.14
CA LEU A 351 -12.36 -20.27 -10.47
C LEU A 351 -11.09 -21.13 -10.46
N ALA A 352 -11.23 -22.39 -10.85
CA ALA A 352 -10.07 -23.28 -11.04
C ALA A 352 -9.32 -23.01 -12.36
N ALA A 353 -9.97 -22.34 -13.33
CA ALA A 353 -9.41 -21.98 -14.63
C ALA A 353 -10.13 -20.74 -15.20
N ALA A 354 -9.39 -19.93 -15.96
CA ALA A 354 -9.90 -18.67 -16.55
C ALA A 354 -10.67 -18.93 -17.86
N TYR A 355 -11.84 -19.50 -17.77
CA TYR A 355 -12.75 -19.64 -18.92
C TYR A 355 -13.99 -18.79 -18.72
N GLY A 356 -14.29 -17.88 -19.67
CA GLY A 356 -15.49 -17.06 -19.71
C GLY A 356 -15.32 -15.68 -19.08
N THR A 357 -16.40 -14.89 -19.10
CA THR A 357 -16.50 -13.51 -18.61
C THR A 357 -17.27 -13.45 -17.30
N TYR A 358 -16.85 -14.20 -16.30
CA TYR A 358 -17.57 -14.31 -15.02
C TYR A 358 -17.66 -12.98 -14.27
N TYR A 359 -16.75 -12.03 -14.51
CA TYR A 359 -16.78 -10.69 -13.96
C TYR A 359 -17.96 -9.83 -14.47
N ASP A 360 -18.70 -10.27 -15.48
CA ASP A 360 -19.95 -9.61 -15.89
C ASP A 360 -21.16 -9.99 -15.00
N ASN A 361 -21.01 -10.94 -14.09
CA ASN A 361 -22.10 -11.41 -13.24
C ASN A 361 -22.37 -10.43 -12.06
N GLU A 362 -23.66 -10.10 -11.85
CA GLU A 362 -24.09 -9.17 -10.80
C GLU A 362 -24.04 -9.74 -9.38
N TYR A 363 -24.04 -11.07 -9.25
CA TYR A 363 -24.01 -11.77 -7.96
C TYR A 363 -22.61 -11.99 -7.40
N ILE A 364 -21.57 -11.42 -8.00
CA ILE A 364 -20.20 -11.50 -7.50
C ILE A 364 -19.59 -10.12 -7.37
N ASP A 365 -18.82 -9.89 -6.31
CA ASP A 365 -18.05 -8.66 -6.08
C ASP A 365 -16.59 -8.86 -6.45
N PHE A 366 -16.12 -10.09 -6.45
CA PHE A 366 -14.75 -10.42 -6.83
C PHE A 366 -14.64 -11.84 -7.41
N ILE A 367 -13.57 -12.08 -8.15
CA ILE A 367 -13.19 -13.43 -8.59
C ILE A 367 -12.04 -13.93 -7.72
N SER A 368 -12.11 -15.22 -7.33
CA SER A 368 -11.03 -15.92 -6.62
C SER A 368 -10.44 -16.98 -7.53
N ILE A 369 -9.25 -16.74 -8.07
CA ILE A 369 -8.69 -17.54 -9.17
C ILE A 369 -7.32 -18.11 -8.83
N ARG A 370 -7.01 -19.28 -9.39
CA ARG A 370 -5.71 -19.92 -9.23
C ARG A 370 -4.59 -19.11 -9.89
N SER A 371 -3.45 -18.94 -9.20
CA SER A 371 -2.32 -18.10 -9.62
C SER A 371 -1.82 -18.38 -11.05
N SER A 372 -1.83 -19.65 -11.47
CA SER A 372 -1.39 -20.07 -12.80
C SER A 372 -2.25 -19.55 -13.96
N PHE A 373 -3.44 -19.02 -13.71
CA PHE A 373 -4.35 -18.48 -14.72
C PHE A 373 -4.50 -16.96 -14.66
N VAL A 374 -3.80 -16.31 -13.75
CA VAL A 374 -3.85 -14.85 -13.61
C VAL A 374 -2.91 -14.18 -14.61
N GLY A 375 -3.43 -13.22 -15.33
CA GLY A 375 -2.66 -12.39 -16.25
C GLY A 375 -3.22 -10.97 -16.32
N ARG A 376 -2.42 -10.02 -16.79
CA ARG A 376 -2.77 -8.60 -16.86
C ARG A 376 -4.15 -8.34 -17.48
N LYS A 377 -4.46 -8.98 -18.62
CA LYS A 377 -5.76 -8.82 -19.30
C LYS A 377 -6.95 -9.22 -18.44
N LEU A 378 -6.80 -10.25 -17.58
CA LEU A 378 -7.86 -10.71 -16.71
C LEU A 378 -8.07 -9.70 -15.57
N VAL A 379 -6.99 -9.21 -14.97
CA VAL A 379 -7.05 -8.24 -13.87
C VAL A 379 -7.67 -6.93 -14.36
N GLU A 380 -7.16 -6.39 -15.47
CA GLU A 380 -7.70 -5.17 -16.08
C GLU A 380 -9.20 -5.32 -16.43
N ALA A 381 -9.60 -6.44 -17.06
CA ALA A 381 -11.00 -6.67 -17.43
C ALA A 381 -11.92 -6.84 -16.21
N ALA A 382 -11.45 -7.43 -15.11
CA ALA A 382 -12.22 -7.53 -13.88
C ALA A 382 -12.36 -6.15 -13.22
N HIS A 383 -11.27 -5.37 -13.12
CA HIS A 383 -11.28 -4.01 -12.57
C HIS A 383 -12.15 -3.05 -13.39
N GLU A 384 -12.14 -3.13 -14.73
CA GLU A 384 -13.04 -2.36 -15.60
C GLU A 384 -14.53 -2.60 -15.30
N LYS A 385 -14.86 -3.79 -14.74
CA LYS A 385 -16.22 -4.15 -14.29
C LYS A 385 -16.44 -3.90 -12.78
N GLY A 386 -15.50 -3.27 -12.12
CA GLY A 386 -15.55 -3.00 -10.67
C GLY A 386 -15.43 -4.27 -9.81
N LYS A 387 -14.84 -5.34 -10.33
CA LYS A 387 -14.64 -6.61 -9.60
C LYS A 387 -13.21 -6.74 -9.14
N ALA A 388 -13.01 -7.06 -7.86
CA ALA A 388 -11.69 -7.36 -7.33
C ALA A 388 -11.19 -8.76 -7.76
N VAL A 389 -9.87 -8.96 -7.69
CA VAL A 389 -9.21 -10.22 -8.06
C VAL A 389 -8.43 -10.76 -6.86
N HIS A 390 -8.90 -11.88 -6.30
CA HIS A 390 -8.21 -12.63 -5.26
C HIS A 390 -7.51 -13.83 -5.89
N VAL A 391 -6.29 -14.13 -5.44
CA VAL A 391 -5.47 -15.16 -6.09
C VAL A 391 -5.01 -16.22 -5.10
N TRP A 392 -5.22 -17.51 -5.42
CA TRP A 392 -4.85 -18.67 -4.60
C TRP A 392 -4.08 -19.75 -5.37
N THR A 393 -3.27 -20.61 -4.76
CA THR A 393 -2.59 -20.39 -3.51
C THR A 393 -1.19 -19.88 -3.84
N VAL A 394 -0.81 -18.70 -3.37
CA VAL A 394 0.42 -18.01 -3.75
C VAL A 394 1.44 -18.13 -2.63
N ASN A 395 2.45 -18.99 -2.79
CA ASN A 395 3.34 -19.36 -1.70
C ASN A 395 4.81 -18.98 -1.92
N SER A 396 5.24 -18.81 -3.17
CA SER A 396 6.63 -18.48 -3.48
C SER A 396 6.85 -16.96 -3.59
N LYS A 397 8.07 -16.51 -3.29
CA LYS A 397 8.46 -15.11 -3.43
C LYS A 397 8.17 -14.58 -4.84
N THR A 398 8.59 -15.31 -5.87
CA THR A 398 8.41 -14.91 -7.28
C THR A 398 6.93 -14.78 -7.67
N GLU A 399 6.06 -15.68 -7.17
CA GLU A 399 4.62 -15.58 -7.44
C GLU A 399 4.01 -14.37 -6.73
N ILE A 400 4.39 -14.09 -5.47
CA ILE A 400 3.91 -12.92 -4.73
C ILE A 400 4.30 -11.63 -5.46
N GLU A 401 5.57 -11.49 -5.85
CA GLU A 401 6.07 -10.36 -6.65
C GLU A 401 5.31 -10.24 -7.99
N GLN A 402 5.06 -11.35 -8.67
CA GLN A 402 4.31 -11.36 -9.91
C GLN A 402 2.86 -10.90 -9.71
N MET A 403 2.16 -11.40 -8.68
CA MET A 403 0.78 -11.01 -8.39
C MET A 403 0.68 -9.53 -8.04
N LYS A 404 1.64 -9.00 -7.26
CA LYS A 404 1.76 -7.58 -6.98
C LYS A 404 1.90 -6.75 -8.27
N LEU A 405 2.80 -7.14 -9.17
CA LEU A 405 3.01 -6.45 -10.46
C LEU A 405 1.78 -6.50 -11.38
N LEU A 406 0.92 -7.50 -11.22
CA LEU A 406 -0.34 -7.61 -11.95
C LEU A 406 -1.45 -6.76 -11.33
N GLY A 407 -1.26 -6.23 -10.12
CA GLY A 407 -2.24 -5.40 -9.42
C GLY A 407 -3.42 -6.20 -8.88
N VAL A 408 -3.20 -7.42 -8.37
CA VAL A 408 -4.26 -8.20 -7.73
C VAL A 408 -4.63 -7.62 -6.37
N ASP A 409 -5.90 -7.73 -5.98
CA ASP A 409 -6.42 -7.09 -4.77
C ASP A 409 -6.16 -7.91 -3.51
N ASN A 410 -6.05 -9.24 -3.64
CA ASN A 410 -5.82 -10.12 -2.48
C ASN A 410 -5.00 -11.35 -2.86
N ILE A 411 -4.07 -11.75 -2.00
CA ILE A 411 -3.27 -12.97 -2.11
C ILE A 411 -3.66 -13.94 -1.01
N ILE A 412 -4.18 -15.11 -1.38
CA ILE A 412 -4.47 -16.21 -0.47
C ILE A 412 -3.23 -17.11 -0.41
N THR A 413 -2.63 -17.27 0.78
CA THR A 413 -1.34 -17.92 0.94
C THR A 413 -1.26 -18.77 2.22
N ASP A 414 -0.42 -19.82 2.18
CA ASP A 414 -0.07 -20.61 3.38
C ASP A 414 1.04 -19.91 4.22
N TYR A 415 1.59 -18.77 3.74
CA TYR A 415 2.71 -18.05 4.35
C TYR A 415 2.42 -16.55 4.48
N PRO A 416 1.45 -16.13 5.31
CA PRO A 416 1.02 -14.74 5.39
C PRO A 416 2.14 -13.77 5.79
N VAL A 417 3.01 -14.14 6.73
CA VAL A 417 4.18 -13.31 7.11
C VAL A 417 5.09 -13.05 5.90
N ARG A 418 5.42 -14.10 5.14
CA ARG A 418 6.25 -13.96 3.93
C ARG A 418 5.59 -13.06 2.88
N ALA A 419 4.29 -13.24 2.66
CA ALA A 419 3.55 -12.41 1.70
C ALA A 419 3.60 -10.95 2.12
N ARG A 420 3.33 -10.65 3.38
CA ARG A 420 3.44 -9.29 3.92
C ARG A 420 4.85 -8.72 3.82
N GLU A 421 5.86 -9.45 4.22
CA GLU A 421 7.25 -8.99 4.09
C GLU A 421 7.60 -8.59 2.65
N ILE A 422 7.18 -9.38 1.65
CA ILE A 422 7.46 -9.10 0.25
C ILE A 422 6.65 -7.91 -0.24
N LEU A 423 5.36 -7.88 0.06
CA LEU A 423 4.46 -6.81 -0.37
C LEU A 423 4.87 -5.45 0.22
N TYR A 424 5.25 -5.40 1.50
CA TYR A 424 5.58 -4.14 2.19
C TYR A 424 7.06 -3.73 2.07
N ARG A 425 8.00 -4.68 2.05
CA ARG A 425 9.43 -4.36 1.96
C ARG A 425 9.82 -3.75 0.61
N GLU A 426 9.15 -4.13 -0.46
CA GLU A 426 9.40 -3.59 -1.80
C GLU A 426 8.75 -2.24 -2.01
N GLU A 427 7.66 -1.91 -1.31
CA GLU A 427 7.04 -0.58 -1.41
C GLU A 427 8.01 0.55 -1.09
N THR A 428 8.87 0.40 -0.08
CA THR A 428 9.85 1.43 0.28
C THR A 428 10.94 1.62 -0.79
N THR A 429 11.36 0.53 -1.43
CA THR A 429 12.43 0.55 -2.46
C THR A 429 11.86 0.85 -3.85
N GLU A 430 10.69 0.33 -4.19
CA GLU A 430 10.02 0.58 -5.47
C GLU A 430 9.44 1.99 -5.54
N THR A 431 8.83 2.50 -4.48
CA THR A 431 8.36 3.88 -4.42
C THR A 431 9.51 4.85 -4.65
N LEU A 432 10.69 4.59 -4.07
CA LEU A 432 11.89 5.39 -4.32
C LEU A 432 12.38 5.25 -5.78
N MET A 433 12.35 4.04 -6.34
CA MET A 433 12.76 3.77 -7.72
C MET A 433 11.74 4.29 -8.73
N GLU A 434 10.46 4.23 -8.44
CA GLU A 434 9.42 4.83 -9.30
C GLU A 434 9.42 6.35 -9.20
N TYR A 435 9.63 6.93 -8.03
CA TYR A 435 9.86 8.36 -7.87
C TYR A 435 11.10 8.83 -8.63
N LEU A 436 12.19 8.07 -8.56
CA LEU A 436 13.38 8.33 -9.38
C LEU A 436 13.13 8.15 -10.87
N LYS A 437 12.35 7.14 -11.28
CA LYS A 437 11.94 6.95 -12.69
C LYS A 437 10.99 8.05 -13.17
N MET A 438 10.10 8.56 -12.31
CA MET A 438 9.19 9.66 -12.62
C MET A 438 9.91 11.00 -12.68
N MET A 439 10.91 11.23 -11.81
CA MET A 439 11.77 12.42 -11.86
C MET A 439 12.77 12.40 -13.04
N LEU A 440 13.03 11.21 -13.61
CA LEU A 440 13.92 11.03 -14.75
C LEU A 440 13.17 10.87 -16.10
N ARG A 441 11.85 10.91 -16.10
CA ARG A 441 10.97 11.02 -17.27
C ARG A 441 10.53 12.46 -17.48
#